data_ca46464981045badc885c965019afb4e
#
_entry.id   ca46464981045badc885c965019afb4e
#
_cell.length_a   1.000
_cell.length_b   1.000
_cell.length_c   1.000
_cell.angle_alpha   90.00
_cell.angle_beta   90.00
_cell.angle_gamma   90.00
#
_symmetry.space_group_name_H-M   'P 1'
#
loop_
_entity.id
_entity.type
_entity.pdbx_description
1 polymer ?
#
loop_
_entity_poly.entity_id
_entity_poly.type
_entity_poly.pdbx_seq_one_letter_code
_entity_poly.pdbx_strand_id
1 'polypeptide(L)'
;MARYRIVHWKDIPSLVEAADGDRTTGHQLSQKFQDLIDALAMREGATEGDAYLDGWGQSAWLERDGSPDEVADAVAAELENGFEALLMKRFLPRPG
;
A
#
# COMPACT_ATOMS: atom_id res chain seq x y z
N MET A 1 2.30 20.70 8.78
CA MET A 1 2.62 19.26 8.79
C MET A 1 1.42 18.45 8.39
N ALA A 2 1.60 17.57 7.45
CA ALA A 2 0.55 16.64 7.09
C ALA A 2 0.74 15.32 7.82
N ARG A 3 -0.29 14.53 7.86
CA ARG A 3 -0.22 13.15 8.32
C ARG A 3 -0.63 12.25 7.17
N TYR A 4 -0.13 11.03 7.17
CA TYR A 4 -0.45 10.07 6.13
C TYR A 4 -0.66 8.69 6.71
N ARG A 5 -1.36 7.86 5.95
CA ARG A 5 -1.47 6.43 6.24
C ARG A 5 -1.49 5.67 4.93
N ILE A 6 -1.19 4.40 5.02
CA ILE A 6 -1.15 3.51 3.86
C ILE A 6 -2.30 2.52 3.98
N VAL A 7 -3.11 2.45 2.93
CA VAL A 7 -4.12 1.40 2.78
C VAL A 7 -3.43 0.23 2.08
N HIS A 8 -3.56 -0.96 2.64
CA HIS A 8 -2.83 -2.12 2.16
C HIS A 8 -3.69 -3.38 2.25
N TRP A 9 -3.36 -4.36 1.42
CA TRP A 9 -3.90 -5.70 1.54
C TRP A 9 -2.80 -6.58 2.12
N LYS A 10 -2.99 -7.02 3.35
CA LYS A 10 -1.94 -7.65 4.15
C LYS A 10 -0.72 -6.72 4.18
N ASP A 11 0.41 -7.12 3.64
CA ASP A 11 1.62 -6.28 3.61
C ASP A 11 1.87 -5.58 2.26
N ILE A 12 0.90 -5.62 1.35
CA ILE A 12 1.04 -5.01 0.03
C ILE A 12 0.32 -3.65 0.00
N PRO A 13 1.05 -2.55 -0.18
CA PRO A 13 0.41 -1.24 -0.23
C PRO A 13 -0.43 -1.05 -1.50
N SER A 14 -1.48 -0.26 -1.40
CA SER A 14 -2.36 0.04 -2.52
C SER A 14 -2.58 1.53 -2.72
N LEU A 15 -2.73 2.26 -1.62
CA LEU A 15 -3.10 3.68 -1.66
C LEU A 15 -2.43 4.40 -0.51
N VAL A 16 -1.95 5.62 -0.78
CA VAL A 16 -1.48 6.52 0.27
C VAL A 16 -2.54 7.59 0.48
N GLU A 17 -2.99 7.75 1.71
CA GLU A 17 -3.88 8.84 2.07
C GLU A 17 -3.11 9.85 2.89
N ALA A 18 -3.33 11.14 2.64
CA ALA A 18 -2.70 12.21 3.41
C ALA A 18 -3.74 13.25 3.78
N ALA A 19 -3.56 13.87 4.92
CA ALA A 19 -4.51 14.85 5.45
C ALA A 19 -3.81 15.94 6.23
N ASP A 20 -4.39 17.14 6.18
CA ASP A 20 -3.95 18.27 6.99
C ASP A 20 -5.18 19.14 7.27
N GLY A 21 -5.67 19.09 8.49
CA GLY A 21 -6.92 19.75 8.84
C GLY A 21 -8.08 19.17 8.05
N ASP A 22 -8.78 20.01 7.30
CA ASP A 22 -9.93 19.60 6.50
C ASP A 22 -9.55 19.05 5.12
N ARG A 23 -8.28 19.17 4.75
CA ARG A 23 -7.82 18.73 3.43
C ARG A 23 -7.37 17.29 3.48
N THR A 24 -7.90 16.48 2.56
CA THR A 24 -7.48 15.10 2.40
C THR A 24 -7.20 14.84 0.93
N THR A 25 -6.24 13.96 0.68
CA THR A 25 -5.91 13.54 -0.67
C THR A 25 -5.53 12.06 -0.66
N GLY A 26 -5.63 11.42 -1.81
CA GLY A 26 -5.21 10.04 -1.97
C GLY A 26 -4.35 9.91 -3.21
N HIS A 27 -3.33 9.08 -3.12
CA HIS A 27 -2.47 8.76 -4.25
C HIS A 27 -2.46 7.25 -4.41
N GLN A 28 -3.16 6.78 -5.43
CA GLN A 28 -3.22 5.35 -5.71
C GLN A 28 -1.90 4.90 -6.33
N LEU A 29 -1.37 3.78 -5.86
CA LEU A 29 -0.14 3.22 -6.41
C LEU A 29 -0.40 2.63 -7.80
N SER A 30 0.68 2.36 -8.55
CA SER A 30 0.54 1.84 -9.90
C SER A 30 -0.14 0.48 -9.91
N GLN A 31 -0.69 0.11 -11.07
CA GLN A 31 -1.47 -1.12 -11.25
C GLN A 31 -0.71 -2.38 -10.83
N LYS A 32 0.61 -2.36 -10.93
CA LYS A 32 1.41 -3.53 -10.55
C LYS A 32 1.22 -3.94 -9.09
N PHE A 33 0.91 -2.99 -8.19
CA PHE A 33 0.61 -3.31 -6.79
C PHE A 33 -0.72 -4.06 -6.68
N GLN A 34 -1.73 -3.62 -7.43
CA GLN A 34 -3.02 -4.32 -7.45
C GLN A 34 -2.87 -5.71 -8.06
N ASP A 35 -2.08 -5.83 -9.11
CA ASP A 35 -1.82 -7.13 -9.74
C ASP A 35 -1.14 -8.08 -8.74
N LEU A 36 -0.23 -7.56 -7.93
CA LEU A 36 0.44 -8.35 -6.89
C LEU A 36 -0.55 -8.80 -5.81
N ILE A 37 -1.44 -7.89 -5.39
CA ILE A 37 -2.49 -8.21 -4.42
C ILE A 37 -3.36 -9.34 -4.96
N ASP A 38 -3.81 -9.22 -6.20
CA ASP A 38 -4.67 -10.22 -6.83
C ASP A 38 -3.97 -11.58 -6.93
N ALA A 39 -2.69 -11.57 -7.31
CA ALA A 39 -1.92 -12.81 -7.44
C ALA A 39 -1.73 -13.48 -6.07
N LEU A 40 -1.45 -12.70 -5.03
CA LEU A 40 -1.32 -13.26 -3.67
C LEU A 40 -2.64 -13.79 -3.16
N ALA A 41 -3.73 -13.06 -3.40
CA ALA A 41 -5.06 -13.50 -3.00
C ALA A 41 -5.40 -14.86 -3.63
N MET A 42 -5.12 -15.01 -4.93
CA MET A 42 -5.32 -16.29 -5.62
C MET A 42 -4.45 -17.39 -5.04
N ARG A 43 -3.19 -17.09 -4.79
CA ARG A 43 -2.24 -18.07 -4.25
C ARG A 43 -2.65 -18.57 -2.87
N GLU A 44 -3.22 -17.67 -2.05
CA GLU A 44 -3.63 -18.00 -0.69
C GLU A 44 -5.07 -18.49 -0.61
N GLY A 45 -5.78 -18.56 -1.74
CA GLY A 45 -7.18 -18.95 -1.75
C GLY A 45 -8.12 -17.90 -1.17
N ALA A 46 -7.67 -16.64 -1.07
CA ALA A 46 -8.43 -15.55 -0.47
C ALA A 46 -9.07 -14.65 -1.52
N THR A 47 -9.68 -15.27 -2.55
CA THR A 47 -10.24 -14.52 -3.68
C THR A 47 -11.70 -14.15 -3.52
N GLU A 48 -12.38 -14.72 -2.53
CA GLU A 48 -13.82 -14.53 -2.36
C GLU A 48 -14.16 -14.20 -0.92
N GLY A 49 -15.22 -13.40 -0.79
CA GLY A 49 -15.88 -13.16 0.47
C GLY A 49 -15.00 -12.54 1.53
N ASP A 50 -15.21 -13.02 2.75
CA ASP A 50 -14.59 -12.42 3.93
C ASP A 50 -13.07 -12.54 3.96
N ALA A 51 -12.51 -13.60 3.39
CA ALA A 51 -11.05 -13.80 3.40
C ALA A 51 -10.33 -12.71 2.64
N TYR A 52 -10.87 -12.28 1.50
CA TYR A 52 -10.30 -11.17 0.74
C TYR A 52 -10.45 -9.86 1.50
N LEU A 53 -11.64 -9.59 2.02
CA LEU A 53 -11.94 -8.36 2.75
C LEU A 53 -11.12 -8.24 4.03
N ASP A 54 -10.89 -9.33 4.72
CA ASP A 54 -10.11 -9.36 5.96
C ASP A 54 -8.65 -8.96 5.75
N GLY A 55 -8.15 -9.09 4.52
CA GLY A 55 -6.79 -8.69 4.21
C GLY A 55 -6.59 -7.17 4.13
N TRP A 56 -7.65 -6.41 3.88
CA TRP A 56 -7.57 -4.96 3.77
C TRP A 56 -7.42 -4.32 5.14
N GLY A 57 -6.52 -3.34 5.22
CA GLY A 57 -6.28 -2.62 6.44
C GLY A 57 -5.62 -1.27 6.17
N GLN A 58 -5.34 -0.58 7.23
CA GLN A 58 -4.73 0.75 7.16
C GLN A 58 -3.65 0.85 8.22
N SER A 59 -2.54 1.51 7.86
CA SER A 59 -1.50 1.80 8.83
C SER A 59 -1.99 2.86 9.82
N ALA A 60 -1.28 3.03 10.92
CA ALA A 60 -1.48 4.18 11.80
C ALA A 60 -1.16 5.46 11.02
N TRP A 61 -1.75 6.58 11.47
CA TRP A 61 -1.39 7.87 10.93
C TRP A 61 0.01 8.27 11.39
N LEU A 62 0.83 8.72 10.45
CA LEU A 62 2.19 9.18 10.72
C LEU A 62 2.32 10.64 10.26
N GLU A 63 3.12 11.43 10.95
CA GLU A 63 3.33 12.82 10.58
C GLU A 63 4.54 12.97 9.67
N ARG A 64 4.44 13.91 8.73
CA ARG A 64 5.53 14.22 7.81
C ARG A 64 5.38 15.67 7.34
N ASP A 65 6.51 16.36 7.17
CA ASP A 65 6.51 17.74 6.68
C ASP A 65 6.05 17.82 5.23
N GLY A 66 5.26 18.82 4.92
CA GLY A 66 4.78 19.10 3.58
C GLY A 66 3.27 19.23 3.53
N SER A 67 2.75 19.58 2.38
CA SER A 67 1.32 19.58 2.12
C SER A 67 0.83 18.14 1.96
N PRO A 68 -0.48 17.88 2.08
CA PRO A 68 -1.00 16.53 1.83
C PRO A 68 -0.59 15.98 0.47
N ASP A 69 -0.66 16.78 -0.58
CA ASP A 69 -0.28 16.33 -1.92
C ASP A 69 1.21 15.97 -1.99
N GLU A 70 2.07 16.80 -1.42
CA GLU A 70 3.51 16.54 -1.41
C GLU A 70 3.84 15.26 -0.63
N VAL A 71 3.20 15.09 0.53
CA VAL A 71 3.43 13.93 1.39
C VAL A 71 2.94 12.66 0.69
N ALA A 72 1.73 12.70 0.12
CA ALA A 72 1.17 11.54 -0.59
C ALA A 72 2.07 11.14 -1.76
N ASP A 73 2.53 12.11 -2.56
CA ASP A 73 3.40 11.84 -3.70
C ASP A 73 4.75 11.27 -3.27
N ALA A 74 5.33 11.82 -2.21
CA ALA A 74 6.64 11.36 -1.71
C ALA A 74 6.57 9.94 -1.17
N VAL A 75 5.54 9.64 -0.37
CA VAL A 75 5.37 8.30 0.20
C VAL A 75 5.06 7.30 -0.91
N ALA A 76 4.20 7.66 -1.86
CA ALA A 76 3.89 6.79 -2.99
C ALA A 76 5.15 6.47 -3.81
N ALA A 77 6.01 7.47 -4.06
CA ALA A 77 7.27 7.24 -4.78
C ALA A 77 8.19 6.28 -4.03
N GLU A 78 8.28 6.40 -2.72
CA GLU A 78 9.06 5.49 -1.89
C GLU A 78 8.55 4.06 -1.98
N LEU A 79 7.23 3.90 -1.96
CA LEU A 79 6.60 2.57 -2.08
C LEU A 79 6.81 2.00 -3.49
N GLU A 80 6.68 2.82 -4.53
CA GLU A 80 6.93 2.37 -5.91
C GLU A 80 8.36 1.88 -6.07
N ASN A 81 9.32 2.60 -5.49
CA ASN A 81 10.74 2.21 -5.57
C ASN A 81 11.01 0.91 -4.82
N GLY A 82 10.19 0.56 -3.83
CA GLY A 82 10.34 -0.67 -3.06
C GLY A 82 9.64 -1.89 -3.66
N PHE A 83 8.97 -1.73 -4.79
CA PHE A 83 8.13 -2.79 -5.36
C PHE A 83 8.93 -4.07 -5.66
N GLU A 84 10.09 -3.95 -6.27
CA GLU A 84 10.89 -5.13 -6.64
C GLU A 84 11.32 -5.94 -5.41
N ALA A 85 11.73 -5.26 -4.35
CA ALA A 85 12.09 -5.93 -3.11
C ALA A 85 10.90 -6.66 -2.51
N LEU A 86 9.73 -6.04 -2.57
CA LEU A 86 8.48 -6.64 -2.08
C LEU A 86 8.13 -7.88 -2.90
N LEU A 87 8.21 -7.78 -4.22
CA LEU A 87 7.94 -8.88 -5.13
C LEU A 87 8.86 -10.07 -4.86
N MET A 88 10.16 -9.80 -4.68
CA MET A 88 11.14 -10.83 -4.38
C MET A 88 10.86 -11.50 -3.05
N LYS A 89 10.47 -10.72 -2.05
CA LYS A 89 10.15 -11.25 -0.73
C LYS A 89 8.95 -12.20 -0.75
N ARG A 90 7.97 -11.90 -1.62
CA ARG A 90 6.70 -12.64 -1.62
C ARG A 90 6.62 -13.77 -2.63
N PHE A 91 7.35 -13.69 -3.74
CA PHE A 91 7.20 -14.64 -4.84
C PHE A 91 8.42 -15.45 -5.19
N LEU A 92 9.64 -14.96 -4.92
CA LEU A 92 10.82 -15.74 -5.23
C LEU A 92 11.04 -16.83 -4.20
N PRO A 93 11.45 -18.05 -4.64
CA PRO A 93 11.73 -19.11 -3.69
C PRO A 93 12.89 -18.70 -2.80
N ARG A 94 12.76 -18.99 -1.53
CA ARG A 94 13.85 -18.77 -0.59
C ARG A 94 14.96 -19.76 -0.84
N PRO A 95 16.22 -19.31 -0.82
CA PRO A 95 17.33 -20.24 -0.87
C PRO A 95 17.21 -21.21 0.29
N GLY A 96 17.30 -22.43 -0.01
CA GLY A 96 17.02 -23.67 0.70
C GLY A 96 17.19 -23.77 2.13
#